data_117a9759a7fd6d6b3cc8900489f1947b
#
_entry.id   117a9759a7fd6d6b3cc8900489f1947b
#
_cell.length_a   1.000
_cell.length_b   1.000
_cell.length_c   1.000
_cell.angle_alpha   90.00
_cell.angle_beta   90.00
_cell.angle_gamma   90.00
#
_symmetry.space_group_name_H-M   'P 1'
#
loop_
_entity.id
_entity.type
_entity.pdbx_description
1 polymer ?
#
loop_
_entity_poly.entity_id
_entity_poly.type
_entity_poly.pdbx_seq_one_letter_code
_entity_poly.pdbx_strand_id
1 'polypeptide(L)'
;MDSRRAFYIGRFQPYHLGHQNVLESIAQEVDEIIIGIGSAQASHEPDDLFTAGERVLMMTEALETLGVXHXIIPIXDIRRNSVWVSHVISMTPPFKVVYSNNPLVIRLFEEAGFEVRQSPLFKRE
;
A
#
# COMPACT_ATOMS: atom_id res chain seq x y z
N MET A 1 -23.05 7.02 8.71
CA MET A 1 -21.69 7.60 8.62
C MET A 1 -20.79 6.72 7.79
N ASP A 2 -20.15 7.32 6.83
CA ASP A 2 -19.31 6.54 5.92
C ASP A 2 -17.98 6.19 6.56
N SER A 3 -17.58 4.95 6.41
CA SER A 3 -16.22 4.56 6.78
C SER A 3 -15.25 5.13 5.78
N ARG A 4 -14.13 5.57 6.28
CA ARG A 4 -13.04 5.97 5.39
C ARG A 4 -12.10 4.77 5.21
N ARG A 5 -11.96 4.36 3.97
CA ARG A 5 -11.03 3.29 3.63
C ARG A 5 -9.92 3.88 2.79
N ALA A 6 -8.69 3.64 3.22
CA ALA A 6 -7.51 4.16 2.54
C ALA A 6 -6.79 3.07 1.79
N PHE A 7 -6.03 3.46 0.79
CA PHE A 7 -5.15 2.57 0.05
C PHE A 7 -3.70 3.03 0.21
N TYR A 8 -2.82 2.10 0.48
CA TYR A 8 -1.40 2.36 0.61
C TYR A 8 -0.66 1.21 -0.05
N ILE A 9 0.27 1.50 -0.95
CA ILE A 9 0.97 0.45 -1.68
C ILE A 9 2.48 0.59 -1.50
N GLY A 10 3.16 -0.54 -1.40
CA GLY A 10 4.60 -0.59 -1.34
C GLY A 10 5.07 -1.93 -1.81
N ARG A 11 6.36 -2.07 -2.04
CA ARG A 11 6.92 -3.36 -2.41
C ARG A 11 7.24 -4.22 -1.19
N PHE A 12 7.62 -3.58 -0.09
CA PHE A 12 7.88 -4.29 1.17
C PHE A 12 8.90 -5.42 0.99
N GLN A 13 10.07 -5.04 0.53
CA GLN A 13 11.15 -5.99 0.23
C GLN A 13 12.40 -5.74 1.10
N PRO A 14 12.33 -5.89 2.40
CA PRO A 14 11.20 -6.37 3.21
C PRO A 14 10.35 -5.26 3.80
N TYR A 15 9.33 -5.64 4.53
CA TYR A 15 8.60 -4.73 5.39
C TYR A 15 9.55 -4.28 6.52
N HIS A 16 9.50 -2.99 6.86
CA HIS A 16 10.40 -2.50 7.90
C HIS A 16 9.72 -1.44 8.75
N LEU A 17 10.46 -0.95 9.73
CA LEU A 17 9.91 -0.03 10.71
C LEU A 17 9.38 1.27 10.10
N GLY A 18 10.00 1.73 9.02
CA GLY A 18 9.49 2.90 8.33
C GLY A 18 8.09 2.68 7.80
N HIS A 19 7.84 1.51 7.22
CA HIS A 19 6.50 1.17 6.76
C HIS A 19 5.53 1.10 7.93
N GLN A 20 5.96 0.51 9.03
CA GLN A 20 5.12 0.37 10.20
C GLN A 20 4.70 1.75 10.71
N ASN A 21 5.64 2.69 10.78
CA ASN A 21 5.35 4.02 11.27
C ASN A 21 4.34 4.73 10.37
N VAL A 22 4.50 4.58 9.06
CA VAL A 22 3.56 5.20 8.12
C VAL A 22 2.16 4.61 8.32
N LEU A 23 2.06 3.29 8.40
CA LEU A 23 0.76 2.65 8.55
C LEU A 23 0.10 3.03 9.87
N GLU A 24 0.87 3.16 10.92
CA GLU A 24 0.30 3.59 12.20
C GLU A 24 -0.22 5.02 12.10
N SER A 25 0.47 5.89 11.36
CA SER A 25 -0.02 7.23 11.13
C SER A 25 -1.32 7.24 10.35
N ILE A 26 -1.37 6.45 9.28
CA ILE A 26 -2.59 6.39 8.47
C ILE A 26 -3.76 5.88 9.31
N ALA A 27 -3.49 4.91 10.18
CA ALA A 27 -4.53 4.33 11.03
C ALA A 27 -5.15 5.35 11.99
N GLN A 28 -4.47 6.47 12.24
CA GLN A 28 -5.05 7.53 13.05
C GLN A 28 -6.12 8.30 12.31
N GLU A 29 -6.14 8.22 10.98
CA GLU A 29 -6.99 9.09 10.17
C GLU A 29 -8.11 8.36 9.47
N VAL A 30 -8.06 7.03 9.39
CA VAL A 30 -9.04 6.28 8.61
C VAL A 30 -9.57 5.10 9.42
N ASP A 31 -10.62 4.48 8.90
CA ASP A 31 -11.25 3.36 9.60
C ASP A 31 -10.73 2.03 9.12
N GLU A 32 -10.17 1.99 7.93
CA GLU A 32 -9.71 0.74 7.33
C GLU A 32 -8.63 1.05 6.32
N ILE A 33 -7.64 0.16 6.18
CA ILE A 33 -6.57 0.36 5.22
C ILE A 33 -6.47 -0.85 4.31
N ILE A 34 -6.47 -0.60 3.00
CA ILE A 34 -6.12 -1.63 2.04
C ILE A 34 -4.64 -1.46 1.73
N ILE A 35 -3.87 -2.48 1.99
CA ILE A 35 -2.42 -2.42 1.78
C ILE A 35 -2.09 -3.27 0.57
N GLY A 36 -1.64 -2.61 -0.49
CA GLY A 36 -1.25 -3.32 -1.70
C GLY A 36 0.22 -3.71 -1.64
N ILE A 37 0.52 -4.96 -1.94
CA ILE A 37 1.90 -5.40 -2.10
C ILE A 37 2.22 -5.34 -3.58
N GLY A 38 2.96 -4.32 -3.99
CA GLY A 38 3.29 -4.12 -5.38
C GLY A 38 4.33 -5.09 -5.86
N SER A 39 4.37 -5.27 -7.17
CA SER A 39 5.29 -6.20 -7.80
C SER A 39 5.22 -7.56 -7.12
N ALA A 40 4.00 -8.05 -6.97
CA ALA A 40 3.76 -9.27 -6.21
C ALA A 40 4.47 -10.46 -6.84
N GLN A 41 4.67 -10.45 -8.15
CA GLN A 41 5.28 -11.55 -8.86
C GLN A 41 6.80 -11.59 -8.71
N ALA A 42 7.41 -10.50 -8.23
CA ALA A 42 8.87 -10.41 -8.19
C ALA A 42 9.43 -11.06 -6.94
N SER A 43 10.44 -11.90 -7.12
CA SER A 43 11.15 -12.49 -5.99
C SER A 43 12.46 -13.06 -6.50
N HIS A 44 13.29 -13.47 -5.57
CA HIS A 44 14.55 -14.19 -5.89
C HIS A 44 15.49 -13.35 -6.75
N GLU A 45 15.45 -12.04 -6.56
CA GLU A 45 16.32 -11.10 -7.27
C GLU A 45 16.93 -10.15 -6.24
N PRO A 46 18.07 -9.52 -6.58
CA PRO A 46 18.74 -8.68 -5.58
C PRO A 46 17.88 -7.60 -4.96
N ASP A 47 16.98 -6.97 -5.73
CA ASP A 47 16.14 -5.93 -5.21
C ASP A 47 14.77 -6.42 -4.78
N ASP A 48 14.47 -7.68 -5.03
CA ASP A 48 13.16 -8.25 -4.74
C ASP A 48 13.39 -9.65 -4.18
N LEU A 49 13.82 -9.70 -2.91
CA LEU A 49 14.24 -10.97 -2.31
C LEU A 49 13.08 -11.86 -1.93
N PHE A 50 11.95 -11.29 -1.55
CA PHE A 50 10.90 -12.04 -0.89
C PHE A 50 9.69 -12.23 -1.78
N THR A 51 9.09 -13.43 -1.72
CA THR A 51 7.85 -13.69 -2.45
C THR A 51 6.70 -12.86 -1.85
N ALA A 52 5.59 -12.79 -2.59
CA ALA A 52 4.41 -12.12 -2.06
C ALA A 52 3.93 -12.79 -0.78
N GLY A 53 3.94 -14.12 -0.76
CA GLY A 53 3.51 -14.83 0.44
C GLY A 53 4.36 -14.53 1.65
N GLU A 54 5.68 -14.45 1.46
CA GLU A 54 6.57 -14.10 2.55
C GLU A 54 6.29 -12.70 3.06
N ARG A 55 6.03 -11.77 2.13
CA ARG A 55 5.74 -10.40 2.52
C ARG A 55 4.41 -10.31 3.26
N VAL A 56 3.41 -11.07 2.81
CA VAL A 56 2.14 -11.12 3.53
C VAL A 56 2.34 -11.60 4.96
N LEU A 57 3.16 -12.66 5.13
CA LEU A 57 3.42 -13.17 6.48
C LEU A 57 4.08 -12.13 7.37
N MET A 58 5.10 -11.46 6.85
CA MET A 58 5.77 -10.41 7.62
C MET A 58 4.79 -9.37 8.10
N MET A 59 3.91 -8.94 7.20
CA MET A 59 3.01 -7.84 7.50
C MET A 59 1.86 -8.28 8.39
N THR A 60 1.38 -9.50 8.20
CA THR A 60 0.32 -10.01 9.05
C THR A 60 0.74 -9.99 10.51
N GLU A 61 1.96 -10.44 10.78
CA GLU A 61 2.47 -10.39 12.15
C GLU A 61 2.66 -8.97 12.66
N ALA A 62 3.24 -8.13 11.82
CA ALA A 62 3.58 -6.77 12.25
C ALA A 62 2.33 -5.93 12.49
N LEU A 63 1.25 -6.24 11.79
CA LEU A 63 0.06 -5.40 11.84
C LEU A 63 -1.01 -5.90 12.78
N GLU A 64 -0.72 -6.93 13.57
CA GLU A 64 -1.69 -7.45 14.53
C GLU A 64 -2.22 -6.37 15.46
N THR A 65 -1.39 -5.42 15.81
CA THR A 65 -1.76 -4.39 16.77
C THR A 65 -2.10 -3.07 16.12
N LEU A 66 -2.35 -3.06 14.80
CA LEU A 66 -2.57 -1.80 14.10
C LEU A 66 -3.83 -1.05 14.56
N GLY A 67 -4.86 -1.76 14.96
CA GLY A 67 -6.04 -1.13 15.52
C GLY A 67 -7.13 -0.78 14.55
N VAL A 68 -6.91 -1.01 13.25
CA VAL A 68 -7.95 -0.83 12.25
C VAL A 68 -7.93 -1.98 11.27
N UNK A 69 -8.89 -2.26 10.54
CA UNK A 69 -9.00 -3.25 9.63
C UNK A 69 -8.05 -2.97 8.58
N HIS A 70 -7.76 -4.03 8.26
CA HIS A 70 -6.87 -3.96 7.10
C HIS A 70 -6.84 -5.23 6.24
N UNK A 71 -6.45 -5.06 5.00
CA UNK A 71 -6.39 -6.07 4.18
C UNK A 71 -5.15 -5.95 3.53
N ILE A 72 -4.57 -7.06 3.26
CA ILE A 72 -3.29 -7.09 2.55
C ILE A 72 -3.49 -7.81 1.22
N ILE A 73 -3.24 -7.11 0.11
CA ILE A 73 -3.58 -7.63 -1.22
C ILE A 73 -2.37 -7.57 -2.14
N PRO A 74 -1.84 -8.72 -2.59
CA PRO A 74 -0.76 -8.71 -3.58
C PRO A 74 -1.27 -8.23 -4.92
N ILE A 75 -0.48 -7.39 -5.56
CA ILE A 75 -0.87 -6.81 -6.85
C ILE A 75 0.25 -6.96 -7.87
N UNK A 76 0.03 -7.48 -8.83
CA UNK A 76 0.93 -7.72 -9.79
C UNK A 76 1.13 -6.56 -10.65
N ASP A 77 2.26 -6.54 -11.27
CA ASP A 77 2.59 -5.52 -12.26
C ASP A 77 1.93 -5.81 -13.59
N ILE A 78 1.45 -4.76 -14.20
CA ILE A 78 0.92 -4.92 -15.56
C ILE A 78 1.70 -4.13 -16.59
N ARG A 79 2.65 -3.30 -16.16
CA ARG A 79 3.58 -2.58 -17.02
C ARG A 79 2.93 -1.60 -17.99
N ARG A 80 1.74 -1.14 -17.67
CA ARG A 80 1.08 -0.08 -18.43
C ARG A 80 0.52 0.93 -17.44
N ASN A 81 1.24 2.03 -17.26
CA ASN A 81 0.82 3.00 -16.25
C ASN A 81 -0.55 3.59 -16.55
N SER A 82 -0.89 3.71 -17.83
CA SER A 82 -2.15 4.38 -18.18
C SER A 82 -3.39 3.60 -17.73
N VAL A 83 -3.25 2.31 -17.44
CA VAL A 83 -4.37 1.52 -16.96
C VAL A 83 -4.11 0.93 -15.57
N TRP A 84 -3.06 1.39 -14.91
CA TRP A 84 -2.66 0.79 -13.65
C TRP A 84 -3.67 1.03 -12.54
N VAL A 85 -4.25 2.24 -12.46
CA VAL A 85 -5.23 2.49 -11.40
C VAL A 85 -6.46 1.61 -11.58
N SER A 86 -6.91 1.43 -12.83
CA SER A 86 -8.02 0.52 -13.09
C SER A 86 -7.69 -0.89 -12.65
N HIS A 87 -6.46 -1.32 -12.89
CA HIS A 87 -6.01 -2.63 -12.45
C HIS A 87 -6.09 -2.74 -10.93
N VAL A 88 -5.56 -1.75 -10.21
CA VAL A 88 -5.60 -1.75 -8.76
C VAL A 88 -7.05 -1.83 -8.26
N ILE A 89 -7.90 -1.00 -8.82
CA ILE A 89 -9.31 -0.97 -8.41
C ILE A 89 -9.97 -2.32 -8.62
N SER A 90 -9.61 -3.00 -9.69
CA SER A 90 -10.21 -4.31 -9.99
C SER A 90 -9.82 -5.38 -8.98
N MET A 91 -8.77 -5.14 -8.21
CA MET A 91 -8.23 -6.14 -7.29
C MET A 91 -8.57 -5.87 -5.84
N THR A 92 -9.20 -4.73 -5.54
CA THR A 92 -9.33 -4.28 -4.16
C THR A 92 -10.77 -3.92 -3.82
N PRO A 93 -11.13 -3.90 -2.53
CA PRO A 93 -12.35 -3.25 -2.13
C PRO A 93 -12.29 -1.76 -2.46
N PRO A 94 -13.44 -1.10 -2.59
CA PRO A 94 -13.42 0.34 -2.88
C PRO A 94 -12.72 1.12 -1.75
N PHE A 95 -12.00 2.15 -2.15
CA PHE A 95 -11.35 3.03 -1.18
C PHE A 95 -11.54 4.47 -1.63
N LYS A 96 -11.39 5.41 -0.69
CA LYS A 96 -11.65 6.82 -0.98
C LYS A 96 -10.41 7.66 -1.01
N VAL A 97 -9.38 7.30 -0.25
CA VAL A 97 -8.20 8.12 -0.14
C VAL A 97 -6.97 7.25 -0.33
N VAL A 98 -5.97 7.82 -1.00
CA VAL A 98 -4.72 7.11 -1.28
C VAL A 98 -3.59 7.84 -0.56
N TYR A 99 -2.74 7.08 0.11
CA TYR A 99 -1.56 7.64 0.76
C TYR A 99 -0.32 7.21 -0.01
N SER A 100 0.52 8.15 -0.36
CA SER A 100 1.74 7.84 -1.09
C SER A 100 2.69 9.02 -1.09
N ASN A 101 3.99 8.74 -1.16
CA ASN A 101 5.00 9.75 -1.42
C ASN A 101 5.69 9.52 -2.75
N ASN A 102 5.26 8.54 -3.50
CA ASN A 102 5.83 8.23 -4.81
C ASN A 102 5.19 9.12 -5.86
N PRO A 103 5.95 9.96 -6.56
CA PRO A 103 5.33 10.90 -7.50
C PRO A 103 4.50 10.24 -8.59
N LEU A 104 4.91 9.07 -9.08
CA LEU A 104 4.13 8.41 -10.11
C LEU A 104 2.80 7.92 -9.57
N VAL A 105 2.80 7.30 -8.40
CA VAL A 105 1.56 6.84 -7.79
C VAL A 105 0.62 8.01 -7.54
N ILE A 106 1.17 9.10 -7.00
CA ILE A 106 0.38 10.31 -6.75
C ILE A 106 -0.27 10.78 -8.04
N ARG A 107 0.52 10.91 -9.09
CA ARG A 107 0.00 11.41 -10.36
C ARG A 107 -1.10 10.52 -10.91
N LEU A 108 -0.87 9.22 -10.91
CA LEU A 108 -1.82 8.30 -11.52
C LEU A 108 -3.15 8.31 -10.78
N PHE A 109 -3.12 8.33 -9.45
CA PHE A 109 -4.37 8.35 -8.71
C PHE A 109 -5.06 9.71 -8.78
N GLU A 110 -4.30 10.80 -8.79
CA GLU A 110 -4.93 12.10 -8.97
C GLU A 110 -5.60 12.22 -10.32
N GLU A 111 -4.95 11.71 -11.37
CA GLU A 111 -5.56 11.72 -12.70
C GLU A 111 -6.86 10.93 -12.73
N ALA A 112 -6.95 9.90 -11.90
CA ALA A 112 -8.14 9.08 -11.83
C ALA A 112 -9.21 9.66 -10.90
N GLY A 113 -8.95 10.83 -10.32
CA GLY A 113 -9.95 11.52 -9.52
C GLY A 113 -9.95 11.20 -8.04
N PHE A 114 -8.91 10.55 -7.55
CA PHE A 114 -8.83 10.20 -6.13
C PHE A 114 -8.22 11.32 -5.31
N GLU A 115 -8.64 11.40 -4.06
CA GLU A 115 -7.93 12.22 -3.08
C GLU A 115 -6.63 11.50 -2.74
N VAL A 116 -5.51 12.20 -2.83
CA VAL A 116 -4.22 11.62 -2.50
C VAL A 116 -3.57 12.46 -1.42
N ARG A 117 -3.07 11.80 -0.38
CA ARG A 117 -2.36 12.45 0.70
C ARG A 117 -0.95 11.90 0.75
N GLN A 118 0.01 12.77 1.02
CA GLN A 118 1.36 12.29 1.22
C GLN A 118 1.47 11.68 2.59
N SER A 119 2.12 10.52 2.65
CA SER A 119 2.34 9.85 3.92
C SER A 119 3.38 10.62 4.72
N PRO A 120 3.29 10.58 6.03
CA PRO A 120 4.37 11.18 6.81
C PRO A 120 5.69 10.52 6.48
N LEU A 121 6.74 11.33 6.40
CA LEU A 121 8.08 10.83 6.18
C LEU A 121 8.79 10.76 7.51
N PHE A 122 9.28 9.57 7.83
CA PHE A 122 10.05 9.38 9.04
C PHE A 122 11.50 9.26 8.67
N LYS A 123 12.32 10.16 9.20
CA LYS A 123 13.73 10.15 8.90
C LYS A 123 14.40 8.93 9.51
N ARG A 124 15.31 8.38 8.76
CA ARG A 124 16.15 7.33 9.28
C ARG A 124 17.50 7.92 9.60
N GLU A 125 17.83 7.91 10.83
CA GLU A 125 19.04 8.55 11.32
C GLU A 125 20.20 7.59 11.37
#